data_a2a8c85a99583e6fa0f27e0f24275734
#
_entry.id   a2a8c85a99583e6fa0f27e0f24275734
#
_cell.length_a   1.000
_cell.length_b   1.000
_cell.length_c   1.000
_cell.angle_alpha   90.00
_cell.angle_beta   90.00
_cell.angle_gamma   90.00
#
_symmetry.space_group_name_H-M   'P 1'
#
loop_
_entity.id
_entity.type
_entity.pdbx_description
1 polymer ?
#
loop_
_entity_poly.entity_id
_entity_poly.type
_entity_poly.pdbx_seq_one_letter_code
_entity_poly.pdbx_strand_id
1 'polypeptide(L)'
;YSEKFKYVLVDEYQDTNKAQFTLITLLSARYGNITVVGDNDQGIYSFRGADISNILNFERDFPGTKIIKLEQNYRCTGNILNAANAVIKNNTVKYKKELWTQNEVGELPNVFCGDNEYDEGSYIVEQINRLRREEYFKYQDFTVLYRMNAQSRAIEDILRRENIAYKIVGGLKFYERKEIKD
;
A
#
# COMPACT_ATOMS: atom_id res chain seq x y z
N TYR A 1 -4.16 8.58 31.18
CA TYR A 1 -4.60 7.84 29.98
C TYR A 1 -4.19 6.36 30.06
N SER A 2 -2.99 6.01 30.55
CA SER A 2 -2.55 4.61 30.71
C SER A 2 -3.46 3.76 31.60
N GLU A 3 -4.15 4.36 32.56
CA GLU A 3 -5.15 3.67 33.41
C GLU A 3 -6.49 3.44 32.70
N LYS A 4 -6.80 4.25 31.71
CA LYS A 4 -8.06 4.18 30.98
C LYS A 4 -8.06 3.05 29.94
N PHE A 5 -6.92 2.85 29.26
CA PHE A 5 -6.82 1.88 28.16
C PHE A 5 -6.20 0.57 28.67
N LYS A 6 -7.01 -0.47 28.75
CA LYS A 6 -6.55 -1.81 29.16
C LYS A 6 -5.86 -2.58 28.03
N TYR A 7 -6.17 -2.25 26.79
CA TYR A 7 -5.59 -2.82 25.58
C TYR A 7 -5.26 -1.69 24.61
N VAL A 8 -4.10 -1.79 23.98
CA VAL A 8 -3.64 -0.87 22.93
C VAL A 8 -3.42 -1.71 21.67
N LEU A 9 -4.13 -1.39 20.61
CA LEU A 9 -3.98 -2.04 19.31
C LEU A 9 -3.48 -0.98 18.31
N VAL A 10 -2.46 -1.33 17.56
CA VAL A 10 -1.85 -0.43 16.56
C VAL A 10 -1.74 -1.17 15.24
N ASP A 11 -2.31 -0.58 14.20
CA ASP A 11 -2.21 -1.07 12.83
C ASP A 11 -1.13 -0.30 12.06
N GLU A 12 -0.63 -0.88 10.96
CA GLU A 12 0.43 -0.31 10.11
C GLU A 12 1.65 0.16 10.93
N TYR A 13 2.07 -0.67 11.89
CA TYR A 13 3.08 -0.28 12.88
C TYR A 13 4.44 0.08 12.26
N GLN A 14 4.79 -0.44 11.07
CA GLN A 14 6.00 -0.10 10.32
C GLN A 14 6.06 1.38 9.91
N ASP A 15 4.91 2.08 9.88
CA ASP A 15 4.82 3.48 9.47
C ASP A 15 4.85 4.45 10.66
N THR A 16 5.05 3.95 11.88
CA THR A 16 5.11 4.78 13.07
C THR A 16 6.43 5.54 13.18
N ASN A 17 6.34 6.80 13.58
CA ASN A 17 7.51 7.62 13.94
C ASN A 17 7.85 7.50 15.43
N LYS A 18 8.98 8.10 15.84
CA LYS A 18 9.46 8.04 17.22
C LYS A 18 8.48 8.64 18.24
N ALA A 19 7.78 9.71 17.89
CA ALA A 19 6.80 10.32 18.79
C ALA A 19 5.58 9.42 18.99
N GLN A 20 5.10 8.79 17.92
CA GLN A 20 4.03 7.80 17.97
C GLN A 20 4.45 6.56 18.77
N PHE A 21 5.66 6.04 18.58
CA PHE A 21 6.22 4.96 19.38
C PHE A 21 6.21 5.32 20.88
N THR A 22 6.70 6.52 21.24
CA THR A 22 6.70 6.99 22.64
C THR A 22 5.27 7.06 23.20
N LEU A 23 4.33 7.62 22.43
CA LEU A 23 2.92 7.70 22.84
C LEU A 23 2.32 6.30 23.09
N ILE A 24 2.54 5.37 22.19
CA ILE A 24 2.06 3.98 22.31
C ILE A 24 2.64 3.31 23.55
N THR A 25 3.94 3.47 23.78
CA THR A 25 4.63 2.94 24.99
C THR A 25 4.04 3.51 26.27
N LEU A 26 3.79 4.83 26.33
CA LEU A 26 3.17 5.46 27.50
C LEU A 26 1.73 5.01 27.72
N LEU A 27 0.95 4.81 26.66
CA LEU A 27 -0.44 4.34 26.77
C LEU A 27 -0.52 2.90 27.25
N SER A 28 0.42 2.04 26.86
CA SER A 28 0.45 0.63 27.21
C SER A 28 1.16 0.34 28.54
N ALA A 29 1.87 1.32 29.12
CA ALA A 29 2.78 1.12 30.25
C ALA A 29 2.16 0.47 31.48
N ARG A 30 0.86 0.74 31.76
CA ARG A 30 0.24 0.20 33.00
C ARG A 30 -0.11 -1.27 32.91
N TYR A 31 -0.63 -1.72 31.78
CA TYR A 31 -1.16 -3.08 31.64
C TYR A 31 -0.29 -3.99 30.77
N GLY A 32 0.60 -3.42 29.97
CA GLY A 32 1.44 -4.17 29.04
C GLY A 32 0.68 -4.87 27.91
N ASN A 33 -0.64 -4.67 27.81
CA ASN A 33 -1.48 -5.31 26.79
C ASN A 33 -1.41 -4.52 25.48
N ILE A 34 -0.38 -4.76 24.72
CA ILE A 34 -0.16 -4.16 23.42
C ILE A 34 -0.19 -5.21 22.32
N THR A 35 -0.90 -4.91 21.24
CA THR A 35 -0.90 -5.70 20.01
C THR A 35 -0.60 -4.78 18.85
N VAL A 36 0.37 -5.13 18.05
CA VAL A 36 0.70 -4.38 16.85
C VAL A 36 0.55 -5.28 15.64
N VAL A 37 0.03 -4.71 14.56
CA VAL A 37 -0.04 -5.35 13.25
C VAL A 37 0.78 -4.50 12.28
N GLY A 38 1.57 -5.14 11.44
CA GLY A 38 2.38 -4.44 10.48
C GLY A 38 3.15 -5.37 9.57
N ASP A 39 3.72 -4.79 8.55
CA ASP A 39 4.51 -5.48 7.55
C ASP A 39 5.83 -4.73 7.31
N ASN A 40 6.93 -5.33 7.74
CA ASN A 40 8.26 -4.73 7.59
C ASN A 40 8.67 -4.49 6.12
N ASP A 41 8.03 -5.19 5.16
CA ASP A 41 8.30 -5.00 3.74
C ASP A 41 7.46 -3.89 3.09
N GLN A 42 6.47 -3.35 3.83
CA GLN A 42 5.60 -2.25 3.38
C GLN A 42 5.94 -0.88 3.98
N GLY A 43 7.05 -0.75 4.71
CA GLY A 43 7.49 0.51 5.30
C GLY A 43 8.00 1.49 4.24
N ILE A 44 7.11 2.32 3.68
CA ILE A 44 7.42 3.27 2.59
C ILE A 44 7.37 4.74 3.02
N TYR A 45 7.13 5.05 4.30
CA TYR A 45 6.96 6.42 4.82
C TYR A 45 8.17 6.96 5.59
N SER A 46 9.37 6.44 5.36
CA SER A 46 10.61 6.97 5.99
C SER A 46 10.82 8.46 5.71
N PHE A 47 10.47 8.93 4.51
CA PHE A 47 10.52 10.36 4.14
C PHE A 47 9.54 11.26 4.94
N ARG A 48 8.57 10.66 5.65
CA ARG A 48 7.66 11.33 6.59
C ARG A 48 8.05 11.12 8.05
N GLY A 49 9.24 10.56 8.30
CA GLY A 49 9.77 10.30 9.63
C GLY A 49 9.36 8.96 10.24
N ALA A 50 8.75 8.05 9.47
CA ALA A 50 8.53 6.68 9.92
C ALA A 50 9.87 5.99 10.18
N ASP A 51 9.93 5.21 11.25
CA ASP A 51 11.12 4.49 11.67
C ASP A 51 10.84 2.99 11.72
N ILE A 52 11.32 2.28 10.71
CA ILE A 52 11.17 0.82 10.58
C ILE A 52 11.78 0.07 11.76
N SER A 53 12.70 0.67 12.50
CA SER A 53 13.31 0.05 13.67
C SER A 53 12.30 -0.22 14.77
N ASN A 54 11.18 0.51 14.82
CA ASN A 54 10.11 0.29 15.79
C ASN A 54 9.51 -1.14 15.67
N ILE A 55 9.22 -1.59 14.45
CA ILE A 55 8.68 -2.95 14.24
C ILE A 55 9.80 -4.01 14.35
N LEU A 56 10.98 -3.73 13.83
CA LEU A 56 12.10 -4.68 13.85
C LEU A 56 12.62 -4.95 15.26
N ASN A 57 12.51 -4.00 16.18
CA ASN A 57 12.96 -4.11 17.56
C ASN A 57 11.84 -4.38 18.55
N PHE A 58 10.61 -4.61 18.09
CA PHE A 58 9.43 -4.72 18.97
C PHE A 58 9.60 -5.77 20.06
N GLU A 59 10.16 -6.95 19.76
CA GLU A 59 10.41 -8.00 20.78
C GLU A 59 11.40 -7.57 21.87
N ARG A 60 12.38 -6.72 21.49
CA ARG A 60 13.34 -6.18 22.46
C ARG A 60 12.69 -5.13 23.35
N ASP A 61 11.87 -4.28 22.77
CA ASP A 61 11.25 -3.14 23.45
C ASP A 61 10.03 -3.58 24.29
N PHE A 62 9.41 -4.71 23.93
CA PHE A 62 8.30 -5.34 24.66
C PHE A 62 8.62 -6.84 24.90
N PRO A 63 9.38 -7.16 25.96
CA PRO A 63 9.76 -8.54 26.27
C PRO A 63 8.53 -9.44 26.51
N GLY A 64 8.60 -10.67 26.05
CA GLY A 64 7.49 -11.61 26.12
C GLY A 64 6.50 -11.54 24.96
N THR A 65 6.81 -10.73 23.93
CA THR A 65 6.01 -10.63 22.71
C THR A 65 5.85 -11.99 22.02
N LYS A 66 4.62 -12.30 21.63
CA LYS A 66 4.31 -13.44 20.76
C LYS A 66 4.15 -12.95 19.33
N ILE A 67 4.96 -13.47 18.42
CA ILE A 67 4.86 -13.18 16.98
C ILE A 67 3.95 -14.20 16.32
N ILE A 68 2.99 -13.69 15.54
CA ILE A 68 2.10 -14.49 14.70
C ILE A 68 2.24 -13.98 13.26
N LYS A 69 2.63 -14.87 12.35
CA LYS A 69 2.73 -14.55 10.93
C LYS A 69 1.41 -14.82 10.24
N LEU A 70 0.90 -13.81 9.52
CA LEU A 70 -0.29 -13.92 8.68
C LEU A 70 0.18 -14.08 7.22
N GLU A 71 0.39 -15.32 6.79
CA GLU A 71 1.00 -15.61 5.48
C GLU A 71 -0.05 -15.93 4.40
N GLN A 72 -1.29 -16.24 4.80
CA GLN A 72 -2.37 -16.44 3.84
C GLN A 72 -2.89 -15.12 3.30
N ASN A 73 -2.83 -14.95 1.99
CA ASN A 73 -3.37 -13.80 1.27
C ASN A 73 -4.72 -14.16 0.65
N TYR A 74 -5.72 -13.31 0.89
CA TYR A 74 -7.09 -13.48 0.40
C TYR A 74 -7.45 -12.49 -0.72
N ARG A 75 -6.53 -11.58 -1.06
CA ARG A 75 -6.77 -10.48 -2.01
C ARG A 75 -6.36 -10.83 -3.42
N CYS A 76 -5.17 -11.41 -3.58
CA CYS A 76 -4.51 -11.56 -4.86
C CYS A 76 -4.65 -12.97 -5.43
N THR A 77 -4.60 -13.07 -6.76
CA THR A 77 -4.40 -14.33 -7.46
C THR A 77 -2.96 -14.84 -7.29
N GLY A 78 -2.74 -16.11 -7.58
CA GLY A 78 -1.43 -16.77 -7.39
C GLY A 78 -0.29 -16.08 -8.15
N ASN A 79 -0.52 -15.69 -9.41
CA ASN A 79 0.51 -15.08 -10.24
C ASN A 79 0.91 -13.67 -9.74
N ILE A 80 -0.03 -12.87 -9.26
CA ILE A 80 0.26 -11.57 -8.63
C ILE A 80 1.12 -11.79 -7.39
N LEU A 81 0.74 -12.76 -6.56
CA LEU A 81 1.45 -13.05 -5.32
C LEU A 81 2.86 -13.59 -5.56
N ASN A 82 3.04 -14.45 -6.57
CA ASN A 82 4.34 -14.95 -6.98
C ASN A 82 5.27 -13.81 -7.42
N ALA A 83 4.75 -12.86 -8.20
CA ALA A 83 5.51 -11.68 -8.61
C ALA A 83 5.91 -10.81 -7.40
N ALA A 84 4.99 -10.56 -6.47
CA ALA A 84 5.27 -9.82 -5.23
C ALA A 84 6.32 -10.53 -4.37
N ASN A 85 6.20 -11.84 -4.13
CA ASN A 85 7.17 -12.63 -3.40
C ASN A 85 8.57 -12.59 -4.06
N ALA A 86 8.63 -12.62 -5.40
CA ALA A 86 9.89 -12.53 -6.13
C ALA A 86 10.60 -11.18 -5.93
N VAL A 87 9.85 -10.08 -5.88
CA VAL A 87 10.40 -8.75 -5.55
C VAL A 87 10.93 -8.72 -4.12
N ILE A 88 10.14 -9.21 -3.16
CA ILE A 88 10.49 -9.18 -1.74
C ILE A 88 11.67 -10.09 -1.38
N LYS A 89 11.94 -11.15 -2.14
CA LYS A 89 13.13 -12.00 -1.95
C LYS A 89 14.45 -11.24 -1.97
N ASN A 90 14.49 -10.07 -2.62
CA ASN A 90 15.67 -9.20 -2.64
C ASN A 90 15.86 -8.41 -1.33
N ASN A 91 14.88 -8.37 -0.44
CA ASN A 91 15.00 -7.71 0.85
C ASN A 91 15.77 -8.58 1.85
N THR A 92 16.67 -7.94 2.62
CA THR A 92 17.50 -8.58 3.66
C THR A 92 16.90 -8.43 5.06
N VAL A 93 15.57 -8.55 5.21
CA VAL A 93 14.87 -8.19 6.45
C VAL A 93 14.78 -9.37 7.43
N LYS A 94 14.68 -9.03 8.74
CA LYS A 94 14.71 -9.96 9.88
C LYS A 94 13.56 -11.00 9.87
N TYR A 95 12.35 -10.58 9.50
CA TYR A 95 11.17 -11.44 9.54
C TYR A 95 10.78 -11.87 8.13
N LYS A 96 11.44 -12.91 7.63
CA LYS A 96 11.06 -13.50 6.35
C LYS A 96 9.69 -14.15 6.47
N LYS A 97 8.82 -13.85 5.52
CA LYS A 97 7.51 -14.47 5.29
C LYS A 97 7.38 -14.83 3.83
N GLU A 98 6.59 -15.82 3.52
CA GLU A 98 6.22 -16.17 2.16
C GLU A 98 4.70 -16.21 2.07
N LEU A 99 4.14 -15.24 1.36
CA LEU A 99 2.71 -15.16 1.21
C LEU A 99 2.22 -16.23 0.24
N TRP A 100 1.12 -16.88 0.60
CA TRP A 100 0.45 -17.88 -0.22
C TRP A 100 -1.06 -17.61 -0.29
N THR A 101 -1.74 -18.15 -1.30
CA THR A 101 -3.18 -17.97 -1.49
C THR A 101 -3.86 -19.27 -1.95
N GLN A 102 -5.14 -19.38 -1.63
CA GLN A 102 -6.05 -20.41 -2.16
C GLN A 102 -6.87 -19.86 -3.34
N ASN A 103 -6.71 -18.59 -3.68
CA ASN A 103 -7.35 -18.03 -4.86
C ASN A 103 -6.81 -18.71 -6.13
N GLU A 104 -7.51 -18.54 -7.23
CA GLU A 104 -7.09 -19.03 -8.54
C GLU A 104 -5.68 -18.52 -8.92
N VAL A 105 -5.06 -19.20 -9.88
CA VAL A 105 -3.73 -18.81 -10.38
C VAL A 105 -3.76 -17.41 -10.98
N GLY A 106 -4.82 -17.08 -11.72
CA GLY A 106 -5.03 -15.79 -12.36
C GLY A 106 -4.09 -15.54 -13.54
N GLU A 107 -4.24 -14.39 -14.16
CA GLU A 107 -3.40 -13.96 -15.27
C GLU A 107 -2.00 -13.53 -14.80
N LEU A 108 -1.02 -13.61 -15.69
CA LEU A 108 0.32 -13.07 -15.45
C LEU A 108 0.31 -11.54 -15.45
N PRO A 109 1.05 -10.89 -14.53
CA PRO A 109 1.28 -9.46 -14.62
C PRO A 109 1.95 -9.08 -15.94
N ASN A 110 1.43 -8.05 -16.61
CA ASN A 110 1.99 -7.52 -17.84
C ASN A 110 2.89 -6.32 -17.55
N VAL A 111 3.97 -6.18 -18.32
CA VAL A 111 4.85 -5.02 -18.29
C VAL A 111 4.74 -4.31 -19.65
N PHE A 112 4.42 -3.04 -19.59
CA PHE A 112 4.42 -2.15 -20.75
C PHE A 112 5.43 -1.02 -20.51
N CYS A 113 6.18 -0.66 -21.54
CA CYS A 113 7.09 0.47 -21.52
C CYS A 113 6.71 1.40 -22.67
N GLY A 114 6.15 2.56 -22.32
CA GLY A 114 5.84 3.62 -23.31
C GLY A 114 7.06 4.50 -23.60
N ASP A 115 7.06 5.17 -24.73
CA ASP A 115 8.11 6.15 -25.09
C ASP A 115 7.98 7.44 -24.27
N ASN A 116 6.79 7.69 -23.73
CA ASN A 116 6.48 8.85 -22.89
C ASN A 116 5.25 8.58 -22.01
N GLU A 117 4.93 9.51 -21.10
CA GLU A 117 3.81 9.40 -20.17
C GLU A 117 2.42 9.35 -20.84
N TYR A 118 2.29 9.86 -22.06
CA TYR A 118 1.03 9.79 -22.81
C TYR A 118 0.81 8.39 -23.41
N ASP A 119 1.88 7.73 -23.83
CA ASP A 119 1.81 6.34 -24.30
C ASP A 119 1.41 5.40 -23.15
N GLU A 120 1.99 5.59 -21.97
CA GLU A 120 1.60 4.86 -20.77
C GLU A 120 0.11 5.07 -20.44
N GLY A 121 -0.34 6.32 -20.46
CA GLY A 121 -1.75 6.65 -20.19
C GLY A 121 -2.70 6.10 -21.26
N SER A 122 -2.30 6.11 -22.53
CA SER A 122 -3.09 5.54 -23.64
C SER A 122 -3.22 4.02 -23.49
N TYR A 123 -2.13 3.35 -23.12
CA TYR A 123 -2.14 1.91 -22.83
C TYR A 123 -3.08 1.58 -21.67
N ILE A 124 -3.05 2.36 -20.58
CA ILE A 124 -3.96 2.18 -19.43
C ILE A 124 -5.42 2.25 -19.91
N VAL A 125 -5.78 3.26 -20.70
CA VAL A 125 -7.14 3.43 -21.20
C VAL A 125 -7.53 2.28 -22.14
N GLU A 126 -6.63 1.85 -23.01
CA GLU A 126 -6.86 0.70 -23.88
C GLU A 126 -7.17 -0.56 -23.06
N GLN A 127 -6.39 -0.86 -22.04
CA GLN A 127 -6.63 -2.01 -21.17
C GLN A 127 -7.97 -1.89 -20.41
N ILE A 128 -8.29 -0.73 -19.87
CA ILE A 128 -9.59 -0.48 -19.22
C ILE A 128 -10.73 -0.77 -20.19
N ASN A 129 -10.66 -0.23 -21.40
CA ASN A 129 -11.70 -0.40 -22.41
C ASN A 129 -11.81 -1.84 -22.89
N ARG A 130 -10.69 -2.55 -23.05
CA ARG A 130 -10.65 -3.98 -23.41
C ARG A 130 -11.34 -4.81 -22.34
N LEU A 131 -10.90 -4.73 -21.09
CA LEU A 131 -11.43 -5.51 -19.97
C LEU A 131 -12.92 -5.24 -19.70
N ARG A 132 -13.35 -4.00 -19.87
CA ARG A 132 -14.78 -3.67 -19.76
C ARG A 132 -15.65 -4.31 -20.83
N ARG A 133 -15.14 -4.46 -22.05
CA ARG A 133 -15.86 -5.09 -23.16
C ARG A 133 -15.86 -6.62 -23.05
N GLU A 134 -14.72 -7.20 -22.71
CA GLU A 134 -14.51 -8.64 -22.77
C GLU A 134 -14.93 -9.34 -21.47
N GLU A 135 -14.76 -8.68 -20.30
CA GLU A 135 -14.95 -9.28 -18.99
C GLU A 135 -15.98 -8.57 -18.10
N TYR A 136 -16.70 -7.60 -18.65
CA TYR A 136 -17.77 -6.85 -17.95
C TYR A 136 -17.34 -6.08 -16.71
N PHE A 137 -16.06 -5.74 -16.57
CA PHE A 137 -15.59 -4.88 -15.48
C PHE A 137 -16.21 -3.47 -15.54
N LYS A 138 -16.42 -2.88 -14.38
CA LYS A 138 -16.89 -1.50 -14.23
C LYS A 138 -15.70 -0.58 -13.98
N TYR A 139 -15.84 0.72 -14.25
CA TYR A 139 -14.76 1.69 -13.97
C TYR A 139 -14.26 1.67 -12.53
N GLN A 140 -15.12 1.39 -11.57
CA GLN A 140 -14.77 1.29 -10.15
C GLN A 140 -13.89 0.09 -9.80
N ASP A 141 -13.75 -0.88 -10.69
CA ASP A 141 -12.96 -2.09 -10.47
C ASP A 141 -11.49 -1.88 -10.87
N PHE A 142 -11.16 -0.70 -11.44
CA PHE A 142 -9.82 -0.34 -11.83
C PHE A 142 -9.18 0.65 -10.86
N THR A 143 -7.89 0.47 -10.61
CA THR A 143 -7.08 1.41 -9.84
C THR A 143 -5.76 1.65 -10.55
N VAL A 144 -5.37 2.91 -10.72
CA VAL A 144 -4.07 3.31 -11.25
C VAL A 144 -3.24 3.86 -10.10
N LEU A 145 -2.08 3.26 -9.86
CA LEU A 145 -1.12 3.69 -8.84
C LEU A 145 0.07 4.37 -9.51
N TYR A 146 0.53 5.47 -8.94
CA TYR A 146 1.70 6.20 -9.42
C TYR A 146 2.59 6.62 -8.25
N ARG A 147 3.87 6.83 -8.52
CA ARG A 147 4.86 7.15 -7.48
C ARG A 147 4.82 8.61 -7.06
N MET A 148 4.60 9.52 -8.00
CA MET A 148 4.62 10.97 -7.77
C MET A 148 3.33 11.61 -8.26
N ASN A 149 2.81 12.60 -7.52
CA ASN A 149 1.59 13.31 -7.88
C ASN A 149 1.67 13.99 -9.26
N ALA A 150 2.86 14.36 -9.72
CA ALA A 150 3.04 14.95 -11.05
C ALA A 150 2.63 14.01 -12.20
N GLN A 151 2.78 12.69 -12.00
CA GLN A 151 2.43 11.69 -13.01
C GLN A 151 0.91 11.60 -13.24
N SER A 152 0.08 12.01 -12.27
CA SER A 152 -1.38 11.98 -12.44
C SER A 152 -1.88 12.83 -13.60
N ARG A 153 -1.16 13.92 -13.95
CA ARG A 153 -1.62 14.88 -14.96
C ARG A 153 -1.83 14.24 -16.32
N ALA A 154 -0.83 13.54 -16.85
CA ALA A 154 -0.91 12.89 -18.14
C ALA A 154 -2.04 11.84 -18.17
N ILE A 155 -2.17 11.07 -17.09
CA ILE A 155 -3.23 10.05 -16.92
C ILE A 155 -4.61 10.73 -16.89
N GLU A 156 -4.77 11.81 -16.11
CA GLU A 156 -6.03 12.57 -16.02
C GLU A 156 -6.44 13.17 -17.37
N ASP A 157 -5.48 13.73 -18.11
CA ASP A 157 -5.73 14.33 -19.43
C ASP A 157 -6.26 13.29 -20.43
N ILE A 158 -5.71 12.08 -20.41
CA ILE A 158 -6.15 11.01 -21.30
C ILE A 158 -7.51 10.45 -20.86
N LEU A 159 -7.71 10.18 -19.55
CA LEU A 159 -9.01 9.72 -19.04
C LEU A 159 -10.14 10.70 -19.38
N ARG A 160 -9.88 12.02 -19.30
CA ARG A 160 -10.85 13.04 -19.71
C ARG A 160 -11.13 13.02 -21.21
N ARG A 161 -10.09 12.96 -22.03
CA ARG A 161 -10.21 12.91 -23.48
C ARG A 161 -11.07 11.74 -23.94
N GLU A 162 -10.92 10.61 -23.26
CA GLU A 162 -11.67 9.38 -23.49
C GLU A 162 -13.01 9.30 -22.72
N ASN A 163 -13.43 10.40 -22.06
CA ASN A 163 -14.65 10.47 -21.25
C ASN A 163 -14.78 9.38 -20.18
N ILE A 164 -13.66 8.96 -19.60
CA ILE A 164 -13.63 7.98 -18.52
C ILE A 164 -13.75 8.71 -17.19
N ALA A 165 -14.79 8.39 -16.42
CA ALA A 165 -14.97 8.94 -15.08
C ALA A 165 -13.91 8.36 -14.11
N TYR A 166 -13.23 9.23 -13.37
CA TYR A 166 -12.20 8.84 -12.39
C TYR A 166 -12.31 9.64 -11.10
N LYS A 167 -11.67 9.13 -10.04
CA LYS A 167 -11.53 9.80 -8.75
C LYS A 167 -10.05 9.74 -8.33
N ILE A 168 -9.49 10.89 -7.89
CA ILE A 168 -8.18 10.92 -7.26
C ILE A 168 -8.36 10.71 -5.76
N VAL A 169 -7.55 9.79 -5.21
CA VAL A 169 -7.52 9.50 -3.78
C VAL A 169 -6.23 10.07 -3.19
N GLY A 170 -6.34 10.83 -2.12
CA GLY A 170 -5.18 11.42 -1.41
C GLY A 170 -4.60 12.69 -2.04
N GLY A 171 -5.25 13.29 -3.03
CA GLY A 171 -4.84 14.54 -3.66
C GLY A 171 -6.02 15.35 -4.19
N LEU A 172 -5.78 16.62 -4.50
CA LEU A 172 -6.69 17.43 -5.30
C LEU A 172 -6.47 17.11 -6.78
N LYS A 173 -7.55 17.03 -7.56
CA LYS A 173 -7.45 16.95 -9.01
C LYS A 173 -6.57 18.09 -9.52
N PHE A 174 -5.72 17.83 -10.52
CA PHE A 174 -4.78 18.84 -11.02
C PHE A 174 -5.47 20.17 -11.31
N TYR A 175 -6.62 20.13 -11.97
CA TYR A 175 -7.41 21.32 -12.33
C TYR A 175 -8.28 21.91 -11.21
N GLU A 176 -8.30 21.29 -10.03
CA GLU A 176 -8.95 21.82 -8.83
C GLU A 176 -7.97 22.53 -7.89
N ARG A 177 -6.67 22.51 -8.22
CA ARG A 177 -5.63 23.22 -7.46
C ARG A 177 -5.82 24.73 -7.62
N LYS A 178 -5.66 25.47 -6.52
CA LYS A 178 -5.80 26.93 -6.50
C LYS A 178 -4.93 27.62 -7.56
N GLU A 179 -3.69 27.14 -7.71
CA GLU A 179 -2.69 27.67 -8.63
C GLU A 179 -3.05 27.52 -10.12
N ILE A 180 -4.11 26.79 -10.42
CA ILE A 180 -4.56 26.50 -11.80
C ILE A 180 -5.94 27.09 -12.09
N LYS A 181 -6.69 27.45 -11.01
CA LYS A 181 -8.01 28.08 -11.13
C LYS A 181 -7.96 29.59 -11.34
N ASP A 182 -6.83 30.23 -11.05
CA ASP A 182 -6.57 31.66 -11.26
C ASP A 182 -6.06 31.87 -12.69
#